data_d9b21ee05614c8bd09cc791a9a6e2b35
#
_entry.id   d9b21ee05614c8bd09cc791a9a6e2b35
#
_cell.length_a   1.000
_cell.length_b   1.000
_cell.length_c   1.000
_cell.angle_alpha   90.00
_cell.angle_beta   90.00
_cell.angle_gamma   90.00
#
_symmetry.space_group_name_H-M   'P 1'
#
loop_
_entity.id
_entity.type
_entity.pdbx_description
1 polymer ?
#
loop_
_entity_poly.entity_id
_entity_poly.type
_entity_poly.pdbx_seq_one_letter_code
_entity_poly.pdbx_strand_id
1 'polypeptide(L)'
;MRKSGILMHISSLPSEYGIGKMGSSAYDFVDFLVQSGVKCWQILPLSPTSYGDSPYQSFSVYAGNPYFIDFDALKQEGLLKKSDYQNIKWQDNPNQVNYSRIYENCYKVLKIAYKTYRRDISKKYGSFVEKNKDWLEDYALFMALKFKNDGKPWYEWDEKLAFREPAAIEKAKQELKKDIEFFKFIQYKFYRQWSNLKKYANDKGVEIIGDMPIYVSYDSVEAWTYPELFLFDSKKRPVDVAGCPPDEYALTGQLWGNPLYDWEYHRKTEYEWWTKRLKFSSEIYDIVRIDHFRGFESYYAIPYGNETAEKGEWRMGPGVELFKTVQEKLGNLSIIAEDLGFITDDVRRMLNELGYPGMKVMQFAFGEDSKNEHLPHNFETSNCIAYTGTHDNETLKGWVGSSASGALKYAMTYFNIKKKKDIPKGMIKAAWSSVARIAVAQIQDFLESDPTSRMNTPSTCLLYTSDAADDRISVD
;
A
#
# COMPACT_ATOMS: atom_id res chain seq x y z
N MET A 1 -10.12 18.17 17.31
CA MET A 1 -9.96 17.21 18.45
C MET A 1 -8.81 16.28 18.09
N ARG A 2 -7.91 15.98 19.02
CA ARG A 2 -6.81 15.02 18.80
C ARG A 2 -7.34 13.60 18.74
N LYS A 3 -6.70 12.75 17.91
CA LYS A 3 -7.11 11.35 17.72
C LYS A 3 -5.94 10.41 18.03
N SER A 4 -6.26 9.18 18.42
CA SER A 4 -5.31 8.08 18.46
C SER A 4 -5.65 7.08 17.38
N GLY A 5 -4.62 6.40 16.85
CA GLY A 5 -4.74 5.40 15.81
C GLY A 5 -3.91 4.15 16.08
N ILE A 6 -4.34 3.05 15.50
CA ILE A 6 -3.58 1.81 15.47
C ILE A 6 -3.30 1.45 14.01
N LEU A 7 -2.03 1.15 13.72
CA LEU A 7 -1.58 0.61 12.44
C LEU A 7 -1.64 -0.92 12.50
N MET A 8 -2.52 -1.49 11.69
CA MET A 8 -2.67 -2.94 11.51
C MET A 8 -3.25 -3.24 10.14
N HIS A 9 -2.49 -3.87 9.28
CA HIS A 9 -3.01 -4.24 7.96
C HIS A 9 -4.01 -5.40 8.03
N ILE A 10 -4.95 -5.46 7.09
CA ILE A 10 -5.96 -6.53 7.02
C ILE A 10 -5.31 -7.91 6.94
N SER A 11 -4.20 -8.05 6.19
CA SER A 11 -3.46 -9.32 6.08
C SER A 11 -3.01 -9.90 7.42
N SER A 12 -2.80 -9.04 8.43
CA SER A 12 -2.32 -9.42 9.76
C SER A 12 -3.44 -9.77 10.75
N LEU A 13 -4.71 -9.62 10.35
CA LEU A 13 -5.84 -10.06 11.18
C LEU A 13 -5.86 -11.59 11.31
N PRO A 14 -6.29 -12.14 12.46
CA PRO A 14 -6.43 -13.58 12.63
C PRO A 14 -7.38 -14.20 11.59
N SER A 15 -6.97 -15.32 10.99
CA SER A 15 -7.78 -16.01 9.97
C SER A 15 -7.39 -17.48 9.88
N GLU A 16 -8.39 -18.36 9.71
CA GLU A 16 -8.18 -19.77 9.37
C GLU A 16 -7.75 -19.99 7.91
N TYR A 17 -7.78 -18.92 7.09
CA TYR A 17 -7.57 -18.98 5.64
C TYR A 17 -6.20 -18.44 5.21
N GLY A 18 -5.21 -18.49 6.12
CA GLY A 18 -3.80 -18.21 5.85
C GLY A 18 -3.43 -16.74 5.67
N ILE A 19 -4.39 -15.85 5.58
CA ILE A 19 -4.24 -14.40 5.50
C ILE A 19 -5.49 -13.73 6.07
N GLY A 20 -5.33 -12.60 6.74
CA GLY A 20 -6.46 -11.82 7.26
C GLY A 20 -7.46 -11.44 6.17
N LYS A 21 -8.73 -11.39 6.53
CA LYS A 21 -9.86 -11.14 5.61
C LYS A 21 -10.82 -10.09 6.17
N MET A 22 -11.68 -9.56 5.30
CA MET A 22 -12.77 -8.63 5.67
C MET A 22 -13.97 -9.37 6.30
N GLY A 23 -13.66 -10.33 7.20
CA GLY A 23 -14.61 -11.17 7.91
C GLY A 23 -14.76 -10.77 9.38
N SER A 24 -15.26 -11.70 10.21
CA SER A 24 -15.54 -11.45 11.64
C SER A 24 -14.38 -10.79 12.38
N SER A 25 -13.15 -11.27 12.20
CA SER A 25 -11.96 -10.71 12.86
C SER A 25 -11.74 -9.22 12.55
N ALA A 26 -12.13 -8.75 11.35
CA ALA A 26 -12.02 -7.33 11.00
C ALA A 26 -13.08 -6.49 11.74
N TYR A 27 -14.30 -7.01 11.87
CA TYR A 27 -15.36 -6.35 12.65
C TYR A 27 -15.05 -6.36 14.14
N ASP A 28 -14.55 -7.48 14.68
CA ASP A 28 -14.11 -7.60 16.08
C ASP A 28 -12.96 -6.63 16.37
N PHE A 29 -12.05 -6.42 15.40
CA PHE A 29 -10.98 -5.43 15.54
C PHE A 29 -11.52 -4.00 15.60
N VAL A 30 -12.52 -3.66 14.80
CA VAL A 30 -13.21 -2.35 14.91
C VAL A 30 -13.82 -2.20 16.30
N ASP A 31 -14.48 -3.23 16.82
CA ASP A 31 -15.08 -3.19 18.15
C ASP A 31 -14.04 -3.02 19.26
N PHE A 32 -12.90 -3.69 19.13
CA PHE A 32 -11.75 -3.48 20.02
C PHE A 32 -11.24 -2.04 19.98
N LEU A 33 -11.11 -1.42 18.79
CA LEU A 33 -10.71 -0.02 18.66
C LEU A 33 -11.69 0.92 19.39
N VAL A 34 -12.99 0.70 19.20
CA VAL A 34 -14.04 1.49 19.87
C VAL A 34 -13.95 1.36 21.37
N GLN A 35 -13.85 0.13 21.90
CA GLN A 35 -13.72 -0.14 23.34
C GLN A 35 -12.45 0.48 23.93
N SER A 36 -11.37 0.53 23.16
CA SER A 36 -10.10 1.14 23.55
C SER A 36 -10.08 2.67 23.38
N GLY A 37 -11.17 3.28 22.90
CA GLY A 37 -11.24 4.73 22.64
C GLY A 37 -10.42 5.21 21.45
N VAL A 38 -9.90 4.30 20.62
CA VAL A 38 -9.12 4.60 19.40
C VAL A 38 -10.05 5.10 18.30
N LYS A 39 -9.61 6.10 17.55
CA LYS A 39 -10.41 6.80 16.54
C LYS A 39 -9.94 6.59 15.12
N CYS A 40 -8.74 6.05 14.89
CA CYS A 40 -8.21 5.80 13.56
C CYS A 40 -7.67 4.37 13.45
N TRP A 41 -8.00 3.72 12.36
CA TRP A 41 -7.41 2.45 11.93
C TRP A 41 -6.58 2.70 10.67
N GLN A 42 -5.26 2.58 10.79
CA GLN A 42 -4.38 2.72 9.63
C GLN A 42 -4.08 1.35 9.04
N ILE A 43 -4.14 1.28 7.71
CA ILE A 43 -3.87 0.08 6.92
C ILE A 43 -2.85 0.39 5.80
N LEU A 44 -2.22 -0.65 5.26
CA LEU A 44 -1.40 -0.57 4.06
C LEU A 44 -2.29 -0.57 2.80
N PRO A 45 -1.72 -0.35 1.58
CA PRO A 45 -2.51 -0.36 0.35
C PRO A 45 -3.35 -1.63 0.21
N LEU A 46 -4.61 -1.44 -0.21
CA LEU A 46 -5.57 -2.55 -0.41
C LEU A 46 -5.46 -3.21 -1.78
N SER A 47 -4.55 -2.74 -2.61
CA SER A 47 -4.37 -3.19 -3.99
C SER A 47 -3.85 -4.62 -4.09
N PRO A 48 -4.10 -5.33 -5.21
CA PRO A 48 -3.54 -6.66 -5.43
C PRO A 48 -2.03 -6.62 -5.41
N THR A 49 -1.40 -7.56 -4.71
CA THR A 49 0.05 -7.72 -4.72
C THR A 49 0.52 -8.35 -6.04
N SER A 50 1.68 -7.90 -6.52
CA SER A 50 2.38 -8.52 -7.65
C SER A 50 3.49 -9.46 -7.16
N TYR A 51 4.52 -9.66 -7.97
CA TYR A 51 5.72 -10.39 -7.54
C TYR A 51 6.32 -9.77 -6.27
N GLY A 52 6.80 -10.63 -5.36
CA GLY A 52 7.35 -10.22 -4.08
C GLY A 52 6.29 -9.89 -3.02
N ASP A 53 5.01 -10.03 -3.34
CA ASP A 53 3.88 -9.91 -2.41
C ASP A 53 3.77 -8.55 -1.68
N SER A 54 4.50 -7.53 -2.18
CA SER A 54 4.46 -6.18 -1.63
C SER A 54 3.16 -5.47 -2.00
N PRO A 55 2.45 -4.85 -1.07
CA PRO A 55 1.28 -4.03 -1.36
C PRO A 55 1.62 -2.72 -2.09
N TYR A 56 2.92 -2.33 -2.12
CA TYR A 56 3.41 -1.14 -2.84
C TYR A 56 3.75 -1.42 -4.31
N GLN A 57 3.84 -2.70 -4.67
CA GLN A 57 4.00 -3.15 -6.04
C GLN A 57 2.71 -3.86 -6.46
N SER A 58 1.84 -3.15 -7.14
CA SER A 58 0.50 -3.63 -7.45
C SER A 58 0.23 -3.69 -8.94
N PHE A 59 -0.62 -4.63 -9.33
CA PHE A 59 -1.13 -4.72 -10.70
C PHE A 59 -2.11 -3.59 -11.07
N SER A 60 -2.65 -2.85 -10.10
CA SER A 60 -3.54 -1.71 -10.34
C SER A 60 -3.65 -0.81 -9.11
N VAL A 61 -3.77 0.49 -9.35
CA VAL A 61 -4.03 1.49 -8.29
C VAL A 61 -5.50 1.54 -7.86
N TYR A 62 -6.41 0.93 -8.65
CA TYR A 62 -7.85 0.94 -8.39
C TYR A 62 -8.38 -0.38 -7.87
N ALA A 63 -7.79 -1.50 -8.25
CA ALA A 63 -8.31 -2.81 -7.89
C ALA A 63 -8.03 -3.14 -6.42
N GLY A 64 -8.96 -3.89 -5.82
CA GLY A 64 -8.80 -4.44 -4.48
C GLY A 64 -8.21 -5.85 -4.49
N ASN A 65 -7.43 -6.19 -3.45
CA ASN A 65 -6.75 -7.48 -3.32
C ASN A 65 -7.74 -8.61 -3.04
N PRO A 66 -7.87 -9.58 -3.94
CA PRO A 66 -8.81 -10.70 -3.78
C PRO A 66 -8.56 -11.54 -2.53
N TYR A 67 -7.34 -11.51 -2.01
CA TYR A 67 -6.97 -12.29 -0.83
C TYR A 67 -7.72 -11.86 0.44
N PHE A 68 -8.21 -10.61 0.48
CA PHE A 68 -8.96 -10.10 1.62
C PHE A 68 -10.46 -10.40 1.57
N ILE A 69 -10.96 -10.98 0.48
CA ILE A 69 -12.36 -11.40 0.38
C ILE A 69 -12.63 -12.53 1.38
N ASP A 70 -13.60 -12.31 2.25
CA ASP A 70 -14.02 -13.30 3.25
C ASP A 70 -14.90 -14.37 2.64
N PHE A 71 -14.54 -15.64 2.86
CA PHE A 71 -15.24 -16.77 2.30
C PHE A 71 -16.50 -17.12 3.11
N ASP A 72 -16.52 -16.88 4.40
CA ASP A 72 -17.70 -17.10 5.23
C ASP A 72 -18.81 -16.11 4.87
N ALA A 73 -18.47 -14.87 4.52
CA ALA A 73 -19.42 -13.92 3.96
C ALA A 73 -19.97 -14.38 2.60
N LEU A 74 -19.15 -14.96 1.72
CA LEU A 74 -19.62 -15.54 0.47
C LEU A 74 -20.51 -16.78 0.71
N LYS A 75 -20.23 -17.58 1.74
CA LYS A 75 -21.08 -18.68 2.17
C LYS A 75 -22.44 -18.17 2.66
N GLN A 76 -22.48 -17.11 3.47
CA GLN A 76 -23.71 -16.49 3.94
C GLN A 76 -24.57 -15.97 2.77
N GLU A 77 -23.94 -15.51 1.69
CA GLU A 77 -24.60 -15.13 0.45
C GLU A 77 -25.06 -16.34 -0.39
N GLY A 78 -24.82 -17.58 0.03
CA GLY A 78 -25.17 -18.80 -0.70
C GLY A 78 -24.25 -19.11 -1.90
N LEU A 79 -23.11 -18.42 -2.01
CA LEU A 79 -22.19 -18.57 -3.14
C LEU A 79 -21.16 -19.69 -2.94
N LEU A 80 -20.90 -20.06 -1.69
CA LEU A 80 -20.00 -21.14 -1.28
C LEU A 80 -20.67 -22.05 -0.25
N LYS A 81 -20.19 -23.29 -0.16
CA LYS A 81 -20.40 -24.19 0.96
C LYS A 81 -19.13 -24.25 1.81
N LYS A 82 -19.23 -24.55 3.11
CA LYS A 82 -18.04 -24.67 3.98
C LYS A 82 -17.07 -25.72 3.45
N SER A 83 -17.56 -26.82 2.85
CA SER A 83 -16.76 -27.86 2.21
C SER A 83 -15.87 -27.39 1.07
N ASP A 84 -16.15 -26.22 0.46
CA ASP A 84 -15.41 -25.72 -0.69
C ASP A 84 -14.05 -25.11 -0.28
N TYR A 85 -13.84 -24.81 1.00
CA TYR A 85 -12.63 -24.11 1.48
C TYR A 85 -12.11 -24.54 2.85
N GLN A 86 -12.87 -25.25 3.69
CA GLN A 86 -12.45 -25.62 5.06
C GLN A 86 -11.29 -26.61 5.12
N ASN A 87 -11.17 -27.51 4.11
CA ASN A 87 -10.17 -28.56 4.10
C ASN A 87 -8.89 -28.19 3.32
N ILE A 88 -8.81 -26.93 2.86
CA ILE A 88 -7.63 -26.44 2.16
C ILE A 88 -6.55 -26.10 3.19
N LYS A 89 -5.33 -26.59 2.97
CA LYS A 89 -4.18 -26.20 3.78
C LYS A 89 -3.68 -24.84 3.33
N TRP A 90 -4.10 -23.79 4.01
CA TRP A 90 -3.81 -22.41 3.66
C TRP A 90 -2.42 -21.92 4.11
N GLN A 91 -1.86 -22.52 5.17
CA GLN A 91 -0.61 -22.11 5.79
C GLN A 91 0.08 -23.30 6.45
N ASP A 92 1.39 -23.18 6.65
CA ASP A 92 2.20 -24.15 7.40
C ASP A 92 2.46 -23.65 8.82
N ASN A 93 2.59 -22.32 8.98
CA ASN A 93 2.80 -21.64 10.24
C ASN A 93 1.66 -20.60 10.42
N PRO A 94 0.89 -20.64 11.52
CA PRO A 94 -0.21 -19.69 11.74
C PRO A 94 0.27 -18.24 11.93
N ASN A 95 1.55 -18.03 12.18
CA ASN A 95 2.13 -16.69 12.37
C ASN A 95 2.75 -16.09 11.10
N GLN A 96 2.63 -16.79 9.95
CA GLN A 96 3.22 -16.33 8.69
C GLN A 96 2.27 -16.59 7.52
N VAL A 97 2.11 -15.58 6.67
CA VAL A 97 1.36 -15.72 5.42
C VAL A 97 2.19 -16.51 4.42
N ASN A 98 1.64 -17.57 3.86
CA ASN A 98 2.23 -18.29 2.75
C ASN A 98 1.55 -17.85 1.44
N TYR A 99 2.08 -16.83 0.79
CA TYR A 99 1.48 -16.23 -0.40
C TYR A 99 1.34 -17.22 -1.57
N SER A 100 2.27 -18.16 -1.75
CA SER A 100 2.15 -19.19 -2.79
C SER A 100 0.88 -20.02 -2.59
N ARG A 101 0.60 -20.48 -1.35
CA ARG A 101 -0.62 -21.23 -1.04
C ARG A 101 -1.88 -20.38 -1.19
N ILE A 102 -1.81 -19.10 -0.81
CA ILE A 102 -2.92 -18.16 -0.99
C ILE A 102 -3.20 -17.99 -2.48
N TYR A 103 -2.18 -17.73 -3.30
CA TYR A 103 -2.31 -17.59 -4.74
C TYR A 103 -2.94 -18.84 -5.39
N GLU A 104 -2.42 -20.01 -5.08
CA GLU A 104 -2.90 -21.28 -5.64
C GLU A 104 -4.37 -21.56 -5.32
N ASN A 105 -4.83 -21.23 -4.13
CA ASN A 105 -6.11 -21.69 -3.62
C ASN A 105 -7.21 -20.63 -3.61
N CYS A 106 -6.87 -19.35 -3.37
CA CYS A 106 -7.87 -18.29 -3.29
C CYS A 106 -8.69 -18.18 -4.58
N TYR A 107 -8.02 -18.12 -5.73
CA TYR A 107 -8.73 -18.05 -7.02
C TYR A 107 -9.55 -19.28 -7.33
N LYS A 108 -9.15 -20.48 -6.86
CA LYS A 108 -9.95 -21.72 -7.03
C LYS A 108 -11.27 -21.59 -6.27
N VAL A 109 -11.24 -21.13 -5.03
CA VAL A 109 -12.44 -20.90 -4.20
C VAL A 109 -13.32 -19.80 -4.81
N LEU A 110 -12.74 -18.69 -5.23
CA LEU A 110 -13.48 -17.59 -5.86
C LEU A 110 -14.11 -18.00 -7.19
N LYS A 111 -13.48 -18.92 -7.97
CA LYS A 111 -14.08 -19.48 -9.18
C LYS A 111 -15.31 -20.33 -8.86
N ILE A 112 -15.36 -21.05 -7.73
CA ILE A 112 -16.55 -21.77 -7.28
C ILE A 112 -17.68 -20.78 -6.97
N ALA A 113 -17.39 -19.73 -6.19
CA ALA A 113 -18.35 -18.69 -5.89
C ALA A 113 -18.91 -18.02 -7.16
N TYR A 114 -18.05 -17.70 -8.13
CA TYR A 114 -18.45 -17.11 -9.40
C TYR A 114 -19.38 -18.04 -10.22
N LYS A 115 -19.08 -19.35 -10.28
CA LYS A 115 -19.94 -20.32 -10.98
C LYS A 115 -21.36 -20.36 -10.43
N THR A 116 -21.51 -20.14 -9.11
CA THR A 116 -22.83 -20.07 -8.47
C THR A 116 -23.47 -18.71 -8.77
N TYR A 117 -22.73 -17.60 -8.61
CA TYR A 117 -23.22 -16.25 -8.80
C TYR A 117 -23.75 -15.95 -10.20
N ARG A 118 -23.09 -16.42 -11.26
CA ARG A 118 -23.49 -16.14 -12.65
C ARG A 118 -24.86 -16.72 -13.04
N ARG A 119 -25.48 -17.53 -12.17
CA ARG A 119 -26.83 -18.06 -12.38
C ARG A 119 -27.91 -17.05 -12.01
N ASP A 120 -27.57 -16.09 -11.13
CA ASP A 120 -28.46 -15.02 -10.68
C ASP A 120 -27.66 -13.73 -10.49
N ILE A 121 -27.44 -13.01 -11.60
CA ILE A 121 -26.66 -11.76 -11.61
C ILE A 121 -27.55 -10.63 -11.10
N SER A 122 -27.15 -10.02 -9.97
CA SER A 122 -27.89 -8.95 -9.33
C SER A 122 -27.80 -7.62 -10.09
N LYS A 123 -28.85 -6.76 -10.00
CA LYS A 123 -28.83 -5.38 -10.50
C LYS A 123 -27.69 -4.57 -9.88
N LYS A 124 -27.32 -4.83 -8.62
CA LYS A 124 -26.21 -4.17 -7.93
C LYS A 124 -24.86 -4.41 -8.59
N TYR A 125 -24.66 -5.59 -9.19
CA TYR A 125 -23.46 -5.89 -9.97
C TYR A 125 -23.38 -5.03 -11.23
N GLY A 126 -24.47 -4.93 -12.00
CA GLY A 126 -24.50 -4.07 -13.18
C GLY A 126 -24.21 -2.61 -12.86
N SER A 127 -24.79 -2.09 -11.76
CA SER A 127 -24.50 -0.73 -11.29
C SER A 127 -23.04 -0.53 -10.86
N PHE A 128 -22.43 -1.54 -10.24
CA PHE A 128 -21.01 -1.51 -9.88
C PHE A 128 -20.11 -1.48 -11.12
N VAL A 129 -20.40 -2.34 -12.11
CA VAL A 129 -19.64 -2.38 -13.37
C VAL A 129 -19.73 -1.06 -14.11
N GLU A 130 -20.93 -0.47 -14.24
CA GLU A 130 -21.11 0.80 -14.91
C GLU A 130 -20.42 1.96 -14.17
N LYS A 131 -20.52 2.01 -12.83
CA LYS A 131 -19.83 3.05 -12.02
C LYS A 131 -18.30 2.99 -12.17
N ASN A 132 -17.75 1.82 -12.38
CA ASN A 132 -16.29 1.58 -12.37
C ASN A 132 -15.71 1.24 -13.75
N LYS A 133 -16.47 1.42 -14.82
CA LYS A 133 -16.08 1.01 -16.19
C LYS A 133 -14.74 1.59 -16.65
N ASP A 134 -14.40 2.80 -16.20
CA ASP A 134 -13.20 3.53 -16.61
C ASP A 134 -11.89 2.81 -16.25
N TRP A 135 -11.90 1.94 -15.25
CA TRP A 135 -10.74 1.16 -14.85
C TRP A 135 -10.99 -0.36 -14.85
N LEU A 136 -12.23 -0.78 -14.55
CA LEU A 136 -12.56 -2.18 -14.28
C LEU A 136 -12.45 -3.05 -15.53
N GLU A 137 -12.81 -2.53 -16.71
CA GLU A 137 -12.74 -3.25 -17.97
C GLU A 137 -11.29 -3.59 -18.34
N ASP A 138 -10.39 -2.61 -18.28
CA ASP A 138 -8.98 -2.81 -18.59
C ASP A 138 -8.29 -3.68 -17.54
N TYR A 139 -8.58 -3.48 -16.25
CA TYR A 139 -8.07 -4.35 -15.20
C TYR A 139 -8.51 -5.81 -15.37
N ALA A 140 -9.79 -6.05 -15.64
CA ALA A 140 -10.30 -7.42 -15.81
C ALA A 140 -9.69 -8.11 -17.03
N LEU A 141 -9.51 -7.39 -18.14
CA LEU A 141 -8.81 -7.88 -19.32
C LEU A 141 -7.33 -8.15 -19.03
N PHE A 142 -6.64 -7.22 -18.36
CA PHE A 142 -5.24 -7.37 -17.97
C PHE A 142 -5.03 -8.64 -17.14
N MET A 143 -5.84 -8.85 -16.11
CA MET A 143 -5.74 -10.03 -15.26
C MET A 143 -6.09 -11.33 -16.02
N ALA A 144 -7.08 -11.30 -16.91
CA ALA A 144 -7.41 -12.45 -17.75
C ALA A 144 -6.23 -12.81 -18.68
N LEU A 145 -5.55 -11.80 -19.25
CA LEU A 145 -4.36 -12.00 -20.07
C LEU A 145 -3.17 -12.51 -19.24
N LYS A 146 -2.96 -11.97 -18.02
CA LYS A 146 -1.92 -12.48 -17.12
C LYS A 146 -2.10 -13.97 -16.81
N PHE A 147 -3.32 -14.38 -16.48
CA PHE A 147 -3.61 -15.79 -16.22
C PHE A 147 -3.47 -16.67 -17.48
N LYS A 148 -3.79 -16.16 -18.66
CA LYS A 148 -3.57 -16.85 -19.94
C LYS A 148 -2.09 -17.01 -20.27
N ASN A 149 -1.25 -16.05 -19.86
CA ASN A 149 0.19 -16.02 -20.12
C ASN A 149 1.01 -16.46 -18.89
N ASP A 150 0.48 -17.34 -18.04
CA ASP A 150 1.17 -17.92 -16.88
C ASP A 150 1.80 -16.89 -15.92
N GLY A 151 1.14 -15.75 -15.76
CA GLY A 151 1.58 -14.67 -14.88
C GLY A 151 2.67 -13.75 -15.46
N LYS A 152 3.14 -14.00 -16.68
CA LYS A 152 4.19 -13.16 -17.30
C LYS A 152 3.80 -11.68 -17.28
N PRO A 153 4.78 -10.77 -17.11
CA PRO A 153 4.52 -9.35 -17.19
C PRO A 153 4.06 -8.94 -18.59
N TRP A 154 3.29 -7.86 -18.70
CA TRP A 154 2.66 -7.47 -19.96
C TRP A 154 3.68 -7.16 -21.09
N TYR A 155 4.86 -6.71 -20.77
CA TYR A 155 5.93 -6.41 -21.73
C TYR A 155 6.62 -7.67 -22.30
N GLU A 156 6.28 -8.86 -21.78
CA GLU A 156 6.68 -10.16 -22.32
C GLU A 156 5.55 -10.88 -23.07
N TRP A 157 4.37 -10.26 -23.20
CA TRP A 157 3.27 -10.84 -23.98
C TRP A 157 3.55 -10.72 -25.48
N ASP A 158 2.67 -11.36 -26.30
CA ASP A 158 2.66 -11.10 -27.75
C ASP A 158 2.67 -9.59 -28.03
N GLU A 159 3.51 -9.16 -28.95
CA GLU A 159 3.76 -7.74 -29.24
C GLU A 159 2.47 -6.95 -29.49
N LYS A 160 1.49 -7.56 -30.22
CA LYS A 160 0.20 -6.91 -30.50
C LYS A 160 -0.63 -6.69 -29.25
N LEU A 161 -0.53 -7.59 -28.28
CA LEU A 161 -1.18 -7.45 -26.97
C LEU A 161 -0.42 -6.44 -26.08
N ALA A 162 0.90 -6.51 -26.05
CA ALA A 162 1.74 -5.58 -25.31
C ALA A 162 1.54 -4.12 -25.78
N PHE A 163 1.44 -3.92 -27.11
CA PHE A 163 1.18 -2.60 -27.70
C PHE A 163 -0.31 -2.24 -27.77
N ARG A 164 -1.19 -3.13 -27.34
CA ARG A 164 -2.65 -2.92 -27.34
C ARG A 164 -3.22 -2.65 -28.74
N GLU A 165 -2.76 -3.38 -29.77
CA GLU A 165 -3.36 -3.27 -31.11
C GLU A 165 -4.86 -3.53 -31.03
N PRO A 166 -5.73 -2.66 -31.58
CA PRO A 166 -7.18 -2.78 -31.41
C PRO A 166 -7.76 -4.14 -31.78
N ALA A 167 -7.32 -4.71 -32.88
CA ALA A 167 -7.78 -6.02 -33.33
C ALA A 167 -7.39 -7.17 -32.38
N ALA A 168 -6.16 -7.12 -31.83
CA ALA A 168 -5.69 -8.11 -30.85
C ALA A 168 -6.45 -8.00 -29.54
N ILE A 169 -6.72 -6.78 -29.07
CA ILE A 169 -7.52 -6.52 -27.86
C ILE A 169 -8.96 -7.00 -28.02
N GLU A 170 -9.63 -6.71 -29.13
CA GLU A 170 -11.00 -7.16 -29.36
C GLU A 170 -11.08 -8.70 -29.46
N LYS A 171 -10.11 -9.32 -30.12
CA LYS A 171 -9.99 -10.78 -30.13
C LYS A 171 -9.81 -11.35 -28.72
N ALA A 172 -8.92 -10.78 -27.92
CA ALA A 172 -8.68 -11.20 -26.54
C ALA A 172 -9.95 -11.04 -25.67
N LYS A 173 -10.68 -9.93 -25.80
CA LYS A 173 -11.96 -9.73 -25.10
C LYS A 173 -12.99 -10.80 -25.43
N GLN A 174 -13.08 -11.21 -26.69
CA GLN A 174 -14.01 -12.28 -27.13
C GLN A 174 -13.58 -13.65 -26.57
N GLU A 175 -12.29 -13.99 -26.70
CA GLU A 175 -11.75 -15.27 -26.23
C GLU A 175 -11.83 -15.42 -24.72
N LEU A 176 -11.53 -14.34 -23.96
CA LEU A 176 -11.40 -14.34 -22.50
C LEU A 176 -12.65 -13.81 -21.77
N LYS A 177 -13.77 -13.65 -22.48
CA LYS A 177 -15.01 -13.09 -21.91
C LYS A 177 -15.39 -13.66 -20.55
N LYS A 178 -15.23 -14.97 -20.34
CA LYS A 178 -15.59 -15.63 -19.06
C LYS A 178 -14.62 -15.27 -17.93
N ASP A 179 -13.34 -15.13 -18.24
CA ASP A 179 -12.32 -14.77 -17.27
C ASP A 179 -12.39 -13.28 -16.93
N ILE A 180 -12.66 -12.43 -17.91
CA ILE A 180 -12.92 -11.00 -17.68
C ILE A 180 -14.09 -10.81 -16.72
N GLU A 181 -15.23 -11.48 -16.96
CA GLU A 181 -16.38 -11.40 -16.07
C GLU A 181 -16.09 -11.98 -14.66
N PHE A 182 -15.21 -12.98 -14.56
CA PHE A 182 -14.74 -13.50 -13.28
C PHE A 182 -13.94 -12.43 -12.50
N PHE A 183 -13.02 -11.71 -13.13
CA PHE A 183 -12.25 -10.66 -12.46
C PHE A 183 -13.11 -9.46 -12.08
N LYS A 184 -14.11 -9.08 -12.90
CA LYS A 184 -15.11 -8.07 -12.51
C LYS A 184 -15.91 -8.50 -11.29
N PHE A 185 -16.34 -9.78 -11.24
CA PHE A 185 -17.05 -10.34 -10.10
C PHE A 185 -16.21 -10.29 -8.81
N ILE A 186 -14.92 -10.61 -8.88
CA ILE A 186 -13.99 -10.52 -7.75
C ILE A 186 -13.96 -9.08 -7.22
N GLN A 187 -13.79 -8.11 -8.09
CA GLN A 187 -13.74 -6.69 -7.68
C GLN A 187 -15.07 -6.24 -7.07
N TYR A 188 -16.18 -6.66 -7.62
CA TYR A 188 -17.49 -6.39 -7.03
C TYR A 188 -17.62 -6.95 -5.60
N LYS A 189 -17.17 -8.18 -5.36
CA LYS A 189 -17.20 -8.78 -4.02
C LYS A 189 -16.25 -8.11 -3.06
N PHE A 190 -15.05 -7.78 -3.51
CA PHE A 190 -14.09 -7.03 -2.71
C PHE A 190 -14.69 -5.69 -2.25
N TYR A 191 -15.12 -4.84 -3.18
CA TYR A 191 -15.63 -3.51 -2.84
C TYR A 191 -16.92 -3.53 -2.04
N ARG A 192 -17.74 -4.55 -2.22
CA ARG A 192 -18.92 -4.74 -1.39
C ARG A 192 -18.56 -5.07 0.06
N GLN A 193 -17.63 -5.96 0.29
CA GLN A 193 -17.16 -6.30 1.64
C GLN A 193 -16.40 -5.13 2.27
N TRP A 194 -15.54 -4.48 1.51
CA TRP A 194 -14.81 -3.30 1.98
C TRP A 194 -15.74 -2.15 2.37
N SER A 195 -16.69 -1.81 1.52
CA SER A 195 -17.64 -0.73 1.81
C SER A 195 -18.47 -1.03 3.07
N ASN A 196 -18.84 -2.29 3.29
CA ASN A 196 -19.55 -2.69 4.51
C ASN A 196 -18.67 -2.53 5.75
N LEU A 197 -17.42 -2.98 5.69
CA LEU A 197 -16.48 -2.88 6.81
C LEU A 197 -16.14 -1.40 7.12
N LYS A 198 -15.83 -0.59 6.09
CA LYS A 198 -15.59 0.85 6.25
C LYS A 198 -16.79 1.55 6.87
N LYS A 199 -17.99 1.28 6.35
CA LYS A 199 -19.22 1.84 6.91
C LYS A 199 -19.40 1.45 8.37
N TYR A 200 -19.16 0.18 8.73
CA TYR A 200 -19.26 -0.27 10.12
C TYR A 200 -18.29 0.47 11.04
N ALA A 201 -17.04 0.66 10.60
CA ALA A 201 -16.04 1.42 11.33
C ALA A 201 -16.47 2.88 11.51
N ASN A 202 -16.93 3.53 10.43
CA ASN A 202 -17.37 4.92 10.45
C ASN A 202 -18.62 5.12 11.32
N ASP A 203 -19.62 4.23 11.24
CA ASP A 203 -20.83 4.29 12.09
C ASP A 203 -20.48 4.21 13.59
N LYS A 204 -19.35 3.60 13.92
CA LYS A 204 -18.80 3.52 15.30
C LYS A 204 -17.78 4.62 15.63
N GLY A 205 -17.57 5.56 14.73
CA GLY A 205 -16.68 6.71 14.92
C GLY A 205 -15.19 6.36 14.80
N VAL A 206 -14.84 5.31 14.06
CA VAL A 206 -13.48 4.94 13.67
C VAL A 206 -13.27 5.32 12.21
N GLU A 207 -12.27 6.16 11.93
CA GLU A 207 -11.86 6.55 10.59
C GLU A 207 -10.76 5.62 10.07
N ILE A 208 -10.79 5.33 8.77
CA ILE A 208 -9.77 4.53 8.11
C ILE A 208 -8.71 5.44 7.50
N ILE A 209 -7.46 5.27 7.92
CA ILE A 209 -6.29 5.86 7.25
C ILE A 209 -5.78 4.82 6.26
N GLY A 210 -5.95 5.10 4.97
CA GLY A 210 -5.40 4.27 3.91
C GLY A 210 -4.05 4.75 3.44
N ASP A 211 -3.39 3.95 2.62
CA ASP A 211 -2.06 4.23 2.09
C ASP A 211 -2.08 4.20 0.57
N MET A 212 -1.41 5.16 -0.06
CA MET A 212 -1.35 5.33 -1.50
C MET A 212 0.11 5.52 -1.93
N PRO A 213 0.74 4.51 -2.54
CA PRO A 213 2.07 4.66 -3.13
C PRO A 213 2.07 5.76 -4.19
N ILE A 214 3.10 6.61 -4.24
CA ILE A 214 3.21 7.61 -5.31
C ILE A 214 3.32 6.90 -6.67
N TYR A 215 4.21 5.93 -6.80
CA TYR A 215 4.47 5.23 -8.06
C TYR A 215 3.51 4.07 -8.31
N VAL A 216 3.53 3.58 -9.53
CA VAL A 216 2.87 2.34 -9.95
C VAL A 216 3.92 1.31 -10.36
N SER A 217 3.57 0.03 -10.32
CA SER A 217 4.44 -1.02 -10.86
C SER A 217 4.57 -0.90 -12.37
N TYR A 218 5.74 -1.20 -12.93
CA TYR A 218 5.87 -1.33 -14.39
C TYR A 218 4.97 -2.44 -14.93
N ASP A 219 4.84 -3.56 -14.20
CA ASP A 219 3.87 -4.60 -14.53
C ASP A 219 2.50 -4.30 -13.91
N SER A 220 1.86 -3.24 -14.39
CA SER A 220 0.52 -2.82 -13.98
C SER A 220 -0.38 -2.52 -15.16
N VAL A 221 -1.67 -2.52 -14.91
CA VAL A 221 -2.67 -2.15 -15.91
C VAL A 221 -2.52 -0.69 -16.34
N GLU A 222 -2.13 0.18 -15.44
CA GLU A 222 -1.93 1.61 -15.72
C GLU A 222 -0.78 1.81 -16.72
N ALA A 223 0.37 1.15 -16.52
CA ALA A 223 1.52 1.21 -17.42
C ALA A 223 1.20 0.60 -18.79
N TRP A 224 0.41 -0.48 -18.82
CA TRP A 224 -0.01 -1.14 -20.04
C TRP A 224 -1.03 -0.32 -20.83
N THR A 225 -2.01 0.29 -20.15
CA THR A 225 -3.16 0.96 -20.75
C THR A 225 -2.88 2.41 -21.13
N TYR A 226 -2.12 3.13 -20.29
CA TYR A 226 -1.86 4.55 -20.39
C TYR A 226 -0.35 4.85 -20.40
N PRO A 227 0.42 4.31 -21.40
CA PRO A 227 1.86 4.49 -21.42
C PRO A 227 2.30 5.96 -21.53
N GLU A 228 1.44 6.85 -22.03
CA GLU A 228 1.66 8.29 -22.12
C GLU A 228 1.75 9.00 -20.76
N LEU A 229 1.34 8.33 -19.67
CA LEU A 229 1.51 8.86 -18.32
C LEU A 229 2.96 8.76 -17.81
N PHE A 230 3.80 8.00 -18.51
CA PHE A 230 5.13 7.61 -18.02
C PHE A 230 6.22 7.94 -19.02
N LEU A 231 7.45 8.11 -18.51
CA LEU A 231 8.64 8.29 -19.33
C LEU A 231 9.07 6.96 -19.94
N PHE A 232 8.43 6.57 -21.03
CA PHE A 232 8.71 5.35 -21.79
C PHE A 232 9.39 5.66 -23.12
N ASP A 233 10.23 4.73 -23.57
CA ASP A 233 10.77 4.73 -24.95
C ASP A 233 9.70 4.24 -25.97
N SER A 234 10.05 4.23 -27.23
CA SER A 234 9.18 3.76 -28.31
C SER A 234 8.79 2.27 -28.20
N LYS A 235 9.49 1.50 -27.38
CA LYS A 235 9.19 0.11 -27.07
C LYS A 235 8.44 -0.06 -25.76
N LYS A 236 7.94 1.05 -25.19
CA LYS A 236 7.26 1.11 -23.89
C LYS A 236 8.12 0.61 -22.72
N ARG A 237 9.46 0.70 -22.82
CA ARG A 237 10.35 0.43 -21.70
C ARG A 237 10.59 1.73 -20.92
N PRO A 238 10.69 1.70 -19.60
CA PRO A 238 11.10 2.87 -18.84
C PRO A 238 12.41 3.45 -19.38
N VAL A 239 12.50 4.76 -19.49
CA VAL A 239 13.78 5.44 -19.76
C VAL A 239 14.59 5.47 -18.48
N ASP A 240 13.92 5.87 -17.40
CA ASP A 240 14.44 5.88 -16.05
C ASP A 240 13.39 5.30 -15.09
N VAL A 241 13.84 4.86 -13.92
CA VAL A 241 13.00 4.31 -12.86
C VAL A 241 13.22 5.04 -11.55
N ALA A 242 12.24 4.91 -10.66
CA ALA A 242 12.25 5.52 -9.34
C ALA A 242 13.18 4.78 -8.38
N GLY A 243 13.70 5.54 -7.41
CA GLY A 243 14.47 5.02 -6.30
C GLY A 243 14.89 6.13 -5.33
N CYS A 244 15.86 5.82 -4.47
CA CYS A 244 16.52 6.78 -3.60
C CYS A 244 18.05 6.70 -3.74
N PRO A 245 18.77 7.81 -3.59
CA PRO A 245 20.21 7.79 -3.61
C PRO A 245 20.81 6.98 -2.44
N PRO A 246 22.09 6.61 -2.52
CA PRO A 246 22.83 6.04 -1.39
C PRO A 246 22.74 6.90 -0.13
N ASP A 247 22.57 6.26 1.01
CA ASP A 247 22.58 6.85 2.34
C ASP A 247 23.29 5.94 3.37
N GLU A 248 23.26 6.31 4.65
CA GLU A 248 23.87 5.52 5.72
C GLU A 248 23.19 4.17 5.99
N TYR A 249 21.93 3.99 5.55
CA TYR A 249 21.13 2.77 5.72
C TYR A 249 21.15 1.88 4.47
N ALA A 250 21.38 2.47 3.29
CA ALA A 250 21.46 1.78 2.00
C ALA A 250 22.63 2.30 1.17
N LEU A 251 23.79 1.67 1.32
CA LEU A 251 25.06 2.14 0.72
C LEU A 251 25.03 2.21 -0.81
N THR A 252 24.20 1.42 -1.49
CA THR A 252 24.00 1.45 -2.92
C THR A 252 22.73 2.19 -3.35
N GLY A 253 22.06 2.82 -2.38
CA GLY A 253 20.73 3.39 -2.55
C GLY A 253 19.62 2.35 -2.65
N GLN A 254 18.43 2.80 -3.02
CA GLN A 254 17.27 1.93 -3.20
C GLN A 254 16.79 2.03 -4.64
N LEU A 255 16.83 0.92 -5.38
CA LEU A 255 16.29 0.81 -6.73
C LEU A 255 14.89 0.21 -6.66
N TRP A 256 13.84 1.03 -6.87
CA TRP A 256 12.45 0.55 -6.76
C TRP A 256 11.89 0.00 -8.07
N GLY A 257 12.46 0.41 -9.21
CA GLY A 257 12.09 -0.11 -10.52
C GLY A 257 10.76 0.40 -11.09
N ASN A 258 10.06 1.28 -10.39
CA ASN A 258 8.81 1.86 -10.85
C ASN A 258 9.06 2.87 -11.97
N PRO A 259 8.26 2.89 -13.06
CA PRO A 259 8.38 3.91 -14.10
C PRO A 259 8.11 5.31 -13.54
N LEU A 260 8.84 6.29 -14.06
CA LEU A 260 8.66 7.70 -13.72
C LEU A 260 7.53 8.32 -14.55
N TYR A 261 6.81 9.27 -13.95
CA TYR A 261 5.73 9.99 -14.63
C TYR A 261 6.25 11.01 -15.63
N ASP A 262 5.59 11.13 -16.78
CA ASP A 262 5.72 12.28 -17.68
C ASP A 262 4.91 13.46 -17.12
N TRP A 263 5.56 14.25 -16.25
CA TRP A 263 4.90 15.40 -15.61
C TRP A 263 4.49 16.49 -16.60
N GLU A 264 5.12 16.56 -17.78
CA GLU A 264 4.70 17.48 -18.83
C GLU A 264 3.36 17.06 -19.45
N TYR A 265 3.20 15.76 -19.72
CA TYR A 265 1.93 15.21 -20.17
C TYR A 265 0.83 15.38 -19.12
N HIS A 266 1.13 15.08 -17.85
CA HIS A 266 0.17 15.29 -16.76
C HIS A 266 -0.26 16.74 -16.62
N ARG A 267 0.65 17.71 -16.76
CA ARG A 267 0.31 19.14 -16.75
C ARG A 267 -0.58 19.51 -17.93
N LYS A 268 -0.26 19.06 -19.14
CA LYS A 268 -1.07 19.32 -20.37
C LYS A 268 -2.49 18.78 -20.26
N THR A 269 -2.68 17.70 -19.50
CA THR A 269 -4.00 17.10 -19.25
C THR A 269 -4.61 17.56 -17.92
N GLU A 270 -4.13 18.69 -17.36
CA GLU A 270 -4.61 19.28 -16.11
C GLU A 270 -4.67 18.25 -14.96
N TYR A 271 -3.69 17.35 -14.90
CA TYR A 271 -3.58 16.29 -13.90
C TYR A 271 -4.83 15.40 -13.77
N GLU A 272 -5.55 15.15 -14.87
CA GLU A 272 -6.80 14.42 -14.85
C GLU A 272 -6.67 13.03 -14.22
N TRP A 273 -5.61 12.29 -14.57
CA TRP A 273 -5.38 10.95 -14.02
C TRP A 273 -5.14 11.00 -12.49
N TRP A 274 -4.34 11.95 -12.02
CA TRP A 274 -4.10 12.15 -10.59
C TRP A 274 -5.35 12.59 -9.85
N THR A 275 -6.17 13.44 -10.44
CA THR A 275 -7.47 13.85 -9.89
C THR A 275 -8.39 12.65 -9.72
N LYS A 276 -8.47 11.76 -10.71
CA LYS A 276 -9.26 10.52 -10.63
C LYS A 276 -8.72 9.58 -9.55
N ARG A 277 -7.38 9.40 -9.46
CA ARG A 277 -6.73 8.54 -8.48
C ARG A 277 -6.96 9.03 -7.04
N LEU A 278 -6.75 10.30 -6.78
CA LEU A 278 -6.98 10.89 -5.45
C LEU A 278 -8.45 10.89 -5.05
N LYS A 279 -9.36 11.18 -5.99
CA LYS A 279 -10.79 11.04 -5.77
C LYS A 279 -11.15 9.62 -5.35
N PHE A 280 -10.70 8.63 -6.09
CA PHE A 280 -10.96 7.23 -5.80
C PHE A 280 -10.42 6.83 -4.41
N SER A 281 -9.18 7.20 -4.09
CA SER A 281 -8.59 6.94 -2.78
C SER A 281 -9.39 7.59 -1.65
N SER A 282 -9.90 8.82 -1.84
CA SER A 282 -10.73 9.50 -0.85
C SER A 282 -12.15 8.89 -0.69
N GLU A 283 -12.65 8.16 -1.69
CA GLU A 283 -13.91 7.41 -1.58
C GLU A 283 -13.72 6.13 -0.75
N ILE A 284 -12.58 5.45 -0.90
CA ILE A 284 -12.32 4.17 -0.20
C ILE A 284 -11.68 4.33 1.18
N TYR A 285 -11.06 5.48 1.47
CA TYR A 285 -10.47 5.82 2.77
C TYR A 285 -11.09 7.10 3.32
N ASP A 286 -10.94 7.37 4.61
CA ASP A 286 -11.35 8.63 5.24
C ASP A 286 -10.19 9.63 5.28
N ILE A 287 -8.96 9.11 5.39
CA ILE A 287 -7.71 9.86 5.34
C ILE A 287 -6.76 9.08 4.43
N VAL A 288 -6.07 9.75 3.53
CA VAL A 288 -5.11 9.13 2.59
C VAL A 288 -3.69 9.52 2.99
N ARG A 289 -2.89 8.54 3.44
CA ARG A 289 -1.44 8.73 3.51
C ARG A 289 -0.87 8.58 2.11
N ILE A 290 -0.17 9.56 1.64
CA ILE A 290 0.56 9.48 0.37
C ILE A 290 2.01 9.12 0.69
N ASP A 291 2.40 7.94 0.25
CA ASP A 291 3.75 7.41 0.42
C ASP A 291 4.73 8.13 -0.50
N HIS A 292 5.94 8.37 0.01
CA HIS A 292 7.02 9.11 -0.66
C HIS A 292 6.57 10.47 -1.23
N PHE A 293 5.88 11.28 -0.42
CA PHE A 293 5.29 12.56 -0.83
C PHE A 293 6.32 13.54 -1.38
N ARG A 294 7.56 13.49 -0.92
CA ARG A 294 8.63 14.33 -1.45
C ARG A 294 8.84 14.20 -2.95
N GLY A 295 8.50 13.03 -3.54
CA GLY A 295 8.62 12.77 -4.98
C GLY A 295 7.77 13.71 -5.86
N PHE A 296 6.81 14.43 -5.28
CA PHE A 296 6.07 15.47 -6.00
C PHE A 296 6.85 16.80 -6.07
N GLU A 297 7.78 17.06 -5.15
CA GLU A 297 8.69 18.22 -5.22
C GLU A 297 9.88 17.88 -6.11
N SER A 298 10.61 16.82 -5.73
CA SER A 298 11.72 16.28 -6.52
C SER A 298 11.85 14.78 -6.31
N TYR A 299 12.14 14.07 -7.36
CA TYR A 299 12.26 12.61 -7.39
C TYR A 299 13.63 12.18 -7.92
N TYR A 300 14.11 11.02 -7.45
CA TYR A 300 15.39 10.48 -7.88
C TYR A 300 15.18 9.54 -9.06
N ALA A 301 15.77 9.89 -10.21
CA ALA A 301 15.67 9.18 -11.47
C ALA A 301 16.94 8.33 -11.70
N ILE A 302 16.76 7.03 -11.89
CA ILE A 302 17.85 6.07 -12.11
C ILE A 302 17.68 5.50 -13.50
N PRO A 303 18.73 5.50 -14.38
CA PRO A 303 18.63 4.92 -15.71
C PRO A 303 18.16 3.46 -15.67
N TYR A 304 17.16 3.14 -16.49
CA TYR A 304 16.61 1.77 -16.54
C TYR A 304 17.69 0.76 -16.94
N GLY A 305 17.75 -0.35 -16.22
CA GLY A 305 18.78 -1.38 -16.42
C GLY A 305 20.01 -1.26 -15.50
N ASN A 306 20.08 -0.23 -14.66
CA ASN A 306 21.09 -0.18 -13.62
C ASN A 306 20.78 -1.22 -12.52
N GLU A 307 21.81 -1.81 -11.94
CA GLU A 307 21.69 -2.78 -10.84
C GLU A 307 21.56 -2.11 -9.48
N THR A 308 22.01 -0.86 -9.34
CA THR A 308 22.00 -0.07 -8.10
C THR A 308 21.50 1.34 -8.36
N ALA A 309 21.19 2.06 -7.29
CA ALA A 309 20.77 3.45 -7.35
C ALA A 309 21.91 4.48 -7.25
N GLU A 310 23.19 4.04 -7.33
CA GLU A 310 24.35 4.94 -7.20
C GLU A 310 24.46 5.97 -8.32
N LYS A 311 23.96 5.62 -9.51
CA LYS A 311 24.00 6.48 -10.70
C LYS A 311 22.60 6.97 -11.04
N GLY A 312 22.13 7.96 -10.34
CA GLY A 312 20.86 8.61 -10.59
C GLY A 312 20.98 10.12 -10.43
N GLU A 313 19.92 10.83 -10.72
CA GLU A 313 19.86 12.29 -10.59
C GLU A 313 18.52 12.76 -10.02
N TRP A 314 18.54 13.89 -9.33
CA TRP A 314 17.32 14.55 -8.87
C TRP A 314 16.66 15.33 -10.00
N ARG A 315 15.36 15.14 -10.19
CA ARG A 315 14.53 15.89 -11.12
C ARG A 315 13.33 16.51 -10.41
N MET A 316 12.90 17.67 -10.89
CA MET A 316 11.76 18.38 -10.31
C MET A 316 10.44 17.68 -10.64
N GLY A 317 9.59 17.57 -9.64
CA GLY A 317 8.22 17.10 -9.76
C GLY A 317 7.23 18.23 -10.11
N PRO A 318 5.91 17.96 -10.06
CA PRO A 318 4.87 18.94 -10.36
C PRO A 318 4.67 19.97 -9.24
N GLY A 319 5.24 19.75 -8.06
CA GLY A 319 5.13 20.64 -6.92
C GLY A 319 3.69 20.83 -6.43
N VAL A 320 3.42 22.03 -5.93
CA VAL A 320 2.10 22.44 -5.41
C VAL A 320 1.02 22.50 -6.50
N GLU A 321 1.41 22.69 -7.77
CA GLU A 321 0.48 22.88 -8.90
C GLU A 321 -0.50 21.71 -9.01
N LEU A 322 -0.01 20.47 -8.93
CA LEU A 322 -0.86 19.28 -8.97
C LEU A 322 -1.93 19.32 -7.87
N PHE A 323 -1.52 19.56 -6.63
CA PHE A 323 -2.44 19.52 -5.49
C PHE A 323 -3.43 20.69 -5.49
N LYS A 324 -3.02 21.88 -5.94
CA LYS A 324 -3.93 23.01 -6.14
C LYS A 324 -4.99 22.69 -7.19
N THR A 325 -4.59 22.13 -8.33
CA THR A 325 -5.53 21.69 -9.37
C THR A 325 -6.51 20.64 -8.85
N VAL A 326 -6.03 19.68 -8.05
CA VAL A 326 -6.90 18.68 -7.40
C VAL A 326 -7.85 19.32 -6.40
N GLN A 327 -7.38 20.26 -5.57
CA GLN A 327 -8.23 20.98 -4.62
C GLN A 327 -9.31 21.83 -5.32
N GLU A 328 -9.01 22.46 -6.44
CA GLU A 328 -9.98 23.18 -7.25
C GLU A 328 -11.08 22.26 -7.80
N LYS A 329 -10.70 21.03 -8.22
CA LYS A 329 -11.65 20.07 -8.82
C LYS A 329 -12.45 19.26 -7.79
N LEU A 330 -11.87 18.95 -6.63
CA LEU A 330 -12.44 18.00 -5.64
C LEU A 330 -12.74 18.63 -4.27
N GLY A 331 -12.28 19.85 -4.03
CA GLY A 331 -12.24 20.43 -2.69
C GLY A 331 -11.10 19.87 -1.84
N ASN A 332 -11.11 20.19 -0.55
CA ASN A 332 -10.05 19.74 0.38
C ASN A 332 -10.17 18.25 0.69
N LEU A 333 -9.10 17.51 0.42
CA LEU A 333 -8.98 16.10 0.79
C LEU A 333 -8.22 15.96 2.12
N SER A 334 -8.56 14.94 2.89
CA SER A 334 -7.81 14.59 4.11
C SER A 334 -6.56 13.78 3.73
N ILE A 335 -5.42 14.46 3.61
CA ILE A 335 -4.14 13.87 3.20
C ILE A 335 -3.16 13.91 4.37
N ILE A 336 -2.36 12.85 4.53
CA ILE A 336 -1.13 12.79 5.31
C ILE A 336 0.01 12.64 4.32
N ALA A 337 1.00 13.50 4.40
CA ALA A 337 2.18 13.40 3.55
C ALA A 337 3.28 12.61 4.26
N GLU A 338 3.78 11.57 3.61
CA GLU A 338 4.98 10.90 4.11
C GLU A 338 6.20 11.73 3.69
N ASP A 339 6.82 12.38 4.69
CA ASP A 339 7.96 13.28 4.59
C ASP A 339 9.15 12.73 5.39
N LEU A 340 9.48 11.46 5.18
CA LEU A 340 10.60 10.77 5.82
C LEU A 340 11.83 10.72 4.90
N GLY A 341 13.00 10.50 5.48
CA GLY A 341 14.27 10.41 4.76
C GLY A 341 14.89 11.79 4.47
N PHE A 342 15.43 11.99 3.28
CA PHE A 342 16.14 13.22 2.93
C PHE A 342 15.16 14.35 2.58
N ILE A 343 14.81 15.19 3.55
CA ILE A 343 13.82 16.27 3.39
C ILE A 343 14.52 17.62 3.27
N THR A 344 14.28 18.30 2.14
CA THR A 344 14.80 19.65 1.85
C THR A 344 13.85 20.74 2.34
N ASP A 345 14.33 21.98 2.42
CA ASP A 345 13.49 23.14 2.75
C ASP A 345 12.39 23.38 1.72
N ASP A 346 12.61 22.98 0.45
CA ASP A 346 11.61 23.06 -0.60
C ASP A 346 10.43 22.11 -0.34
N VAL A 347 10.71 20.89 0.09
CA VAL A 347 9.67 19.92 0.51
C VAL A 347 8.90 20.48 1.71
N ARG A 348 9.58 21.06 2.71
CA ARG A 348 8.93 21.67 3.87
C ARG A 348 8.05 22.86 3.47
N ARG A 349 8.51 23.71 2.55
CA ARG A 349 7.71 24.82 2.01
C ARG A 349 6.46 24.31 1.29
N MET A 350 6.60 23.29 0.47
CA MET A 350 5.48 22.66 -0.23
C MET A 350 4.43 22.12 0.74
N LEU A 351 4.84 21.40 1.78
CA LEU A 351 3.93 20.87 2.82
C LEU A 351 3.19 22.00 3.55
N ASN A 352 3.92 23.04 3.95
CA ASN A 352 3.34 24.19 4.64
C ASN A 352 2.32 24.94 3.76
N GLU A 353 2.63 25.15 2.48
CA GLU A 353 1.74 25.79 1.52
C GLU A 353 0.45 25.01 1.30
N LEU A 354 0.53 23.68 1.23
CA LEU A 354 -0.62 22.80 1.06
C LEU A 354 -1.37 22.54 2.37
N GLY A 355 -0.75 22.83 3.52
CA GLY A 355 -1.34 22.57 4.84
C GLY A 355 -1.45 21.08 5.19
N TYR A 356 -0.71 20.21 4.52
CA TYR A 356 -0.74 18.78 4.79
C TYR A 356 0.14 18.44 6.00
N PRO A 357 -0.36 17.59 6.94
CA PRO A 357 0.45 17.11 8.05
C PRO A 357 1.52 16.14 7.54
N GLY A 358 2.76 16.36 7.99
CA GLY A 358 3.86 15.42 7.84
C GLY A 358 3.91 14.40 8.99
N MET A 359 4.89 13.51 8.95
CA MET A 359 5.06 12.40 9.87
C MET A 359 6.22 12.63 10.84
N LYS A 360 6.04 12.26 12.10
CA LYS A 360 7.07 12.27 13.14
C LYS A 360 7.21 10.87 13.73
N VAL A 361 8.33 10.20 13.47
CA VAL A 361 8.55 8.79 13.82
C VAL A 361 9.53 8.67 14.99
N MET A 362 9.06 8.20 16.13
CA MET A 362 9.85 8.19 17.36
C MET A 362 11.04 7.25 17.33
N GLN A 363 11.04 6.21 16.52
CA GLN A 363 12.23 5.36 16.34
C GLN A 363 13.42 6.11 15.75
N PHE A 364 13.20 7.24 15.06
CA PHE A 364 14.25 8.11 14.52
C PHE A 364 14.69 9.23 15.49
N ALA A 365 14.04 9.32 16.66
CA ALA A 365 14.22 10.45 17.57
C ALA A 365 15.47 10.37 18.45
N PHE A 366 15.95 9.16 18.76
CA PHE A 366 16.94 8.94 19.83
C PHE A 366 18.37 8.76 19.32
N GLY A 367 18.80 9.65 18.41
CA GLY A 367 20.21 9.83 18.06
C GLY A 367 20.95 10.65 19.13
N GLU A 368 22.04 11.28 18.72
CA GLU A 368 22.86 12.14 19.63
C GLU A 368 22.32 13.58 19.71
N ASP A 369 21.45 14.00 18.79
CA ASP A 369 20.96 15.38 18.69
C ASP A 369 19.64 15.59 19.45
N SER A 370 19.69 16.47 20.47
CA SER A 370 18.51 16.90 21.23
C SER A 370 17.55 17.81 20.43
N LYS A 371 17.96 18.31 19.27
CA LYS A 371 17.15 19.10 18.34
C LYS A 371 16.43 18.24 17.29
N ASN A 372 16.58 16.90 17.35
CA ASN A 372 15.95 16.00 16.41
C ASN A 372 14.43 16.27 16.33
N GLU A 373 13.95 16.51 15.13
CA GLU A 373 12.55 16.89 14.85
C GLU A 373 11.51 15.81 15.18
N HIS A 374 11.93 14.56 15.38
CA HIS A 374 11.06 13.46 15.79
C HIS A 374 10.88 13.36 17.32
N LEU A 375 11.58 14.17 18.09
CA LEU A 375 11.35 14.27 19.54
C LEU A 375 10.09 15.10 19.81
N PRO A 376 9.13 14.61 20.62
CA PRO A 376 7.86 15.30 20.85
C PRO A 376 7.93 16.75 21.29
N HIS A 377 8.97 17.13 22.04
CA HIS A 377 9.15 18.52 22.48
C HIS A 377 9.66 19.46 21.38
N ASN A 378 10.13 18.92 20.25
CA ASN A 378 10.57 19.67 19.08
C ASN A 378 9.50 19.75 17.99
N PHE A 379 8.29 19.24 18.20
CA PHE A 379 7.22 19.39 17.22
C PHE A 379 6.82 20.85 17.09
N GLU A 380 7.18 21.48 15.99
CA GLU A 380 6.94 22.90 15.72
C GLU A 380 5.45 23.25 15.61
N THR A 381 4.63 22.26 15.21
CA THR A 381 3.20 22.43 14.97
C THR A 381 2.42 21.21 15.43
N SER A 382 1.15 21.41 15.77
CA SER A 382 0.21 20.30 15.97
C SER A 382 -0.27 19.66 14.67
N ASN A 383 -0.01 20.29 13.52
CA ASN A 383 -0.38 19.73 12.20
C ASN A 383 0.63 18.68 11.75
N CYS A 384 0.82 17.66 12.55
CA CYS A 384 1.66 16.49 12.25
C CYS A 384 1.01 15.20 12.78
N ILE A 385 1.51 14.06 12.33
CA ILE A 385 1.12 12.75 12.80
C ILE A 385 2.32 12.11 13.51
N ALA A 386 2.15 11.77 14.79
CA ALA A 386 3.19 11.10 15.56
C ALA A 386 3.06 9.59 15.44
N TYR A 387 4.14 8.92 15.14
CA TYR A 387 4.24 7.46 15.06
C TYR A 387 5.24 6.92 16.08
N THR A 388 4.96 5.77 16.66
CA THR A 388 6.00 4.99 17.37
C THR A 388 7.00 4.42 16.38
N GLY A 389 6.52 3.86 15.31
CA GLY A 389 7.17 3.38 14.11
C GLY A 389 6.12 3.17 13.02
N THR A 390 6.52 3.13 11.76
CA THR A 390 5.68 2.79 10.60
C THR A 390 5.72 1.26 10.35
N HIS A 391 5.02 0.80 9.33
CA HIS A 391 5.09 -0.60 8.88
C HIS A 391 6.49 -1.01 8.37
N ASP A 392 7.34 -0.04 8.00
CA ASP A 392 8.72 -0.29 7.54
C ASP A 392 9.73 -0.35 8.68
N ASN A 393 9.34 0.07 9.86
CA ASN A 393 10.19 0.03 11.04
C ASN A 393 10.09 -1.31 11.77
N GLU A 394 11.07 -1.56 12.65
CA GLU A 394 11.01 -2.64 13.63
C GLU A 394 9.80 -2.47 14.56
N THR A 395 9.36 -3.56 15.19
CA THR A 395 8.54 -3.43 16.39
C THR A 395 9.35 -2.68 17.47
N LEU A 396 8.70 -1.99 18.39
CA LEU A 396 9.43 -1.30 19.47
C LEU A 396 10.30 -2.24 20.29
N LYS A 397 9.89 -3.50 20.46
CA LYS A 397 10.72 -4.51 21.12
C LYS A 397 11.95 -4.88 20.28
N GLY A 398 11.80 -4.97 18.96
CA GLY A 398 12.90 -5.16 18.02
C GLY A 398 13.86 -3.97 18.06
N TRP A 399 13.35 -2.75 17.99
CA TRP A 399 14.14 -1.52 18.11
C TRP A 399 14.97 -1.47 19.40
N VAL A 400 14.38 -1.85 20.54
CA VAL A 400 15.12 -1.96 21.81
C VAL A 400 16.24 -3.01 21.73
N GLY A 401 16.03 -4.09 20.97
CA GLY A 401 17.03 -5.15 20.78
C GLY A 401 18.19 -4.76 19.86
N SER A 402 17.93 -3.96 18.83
CA SER A 402 18.89 -3.61 17.77
C SER A 402 19.57 -2.25 17.96
N SER A 403 18.98 -1.34 18.77
CA SER A 403 19.50 0.01 18.93
C SER A 403 20.80 0.08 19.75
N ALA A 404 21.63 1.04 19.40
CA ALA A 404 22.87 1.36 20.13
C ALA A 404 22.60 1.72 21.59
N SER A 405 23.54 1.39 22.47
CA SER A 405 23.39 1.64 23.91
C SER A 405 23.18 3.12 24.27
N GLY A 406 23.75 4.06 23.48
CA GLY A 406 23.56 5.50 23.61
C GLY A 406 22.11 5.90 23.39
N ALA A 407 21.51 5.45 22.29
CA ALA A 407 20.10 5.69 21.96
C ALA A 407 19.15 5.17 23.04
N LEU A 408 19.40 3.96 23.54
CA LEU A 408 18.60 3.38 24.63
C LEU A 408 18.72 4.17 25.92
N LYS A 409 19.94 4.61 26.28
CA LYS A 409 20.19 5.46 27.46
C LYS A 409 19.46 6.80 27.33
N TYR A 410 19.50 7.41 26.14
CA TYR A 410 18.80 8.65 25.87
C TYR A 410 17.29 8.46 26.00
N ALA A 411 16.73 7.45 25.36
CA ALA A 411 15.30 7.14 25.46
C ALA A 411 14.87 6.89 26.93
N MET A 412 15.64 6.13 27.69
CA MET A 412 15.36 5.89 29.12
C MET A 412 15.36 7.21 29.92
N THR A 413 16.33 8.09 29.70
CA THR A 413 16.41 9.38 30.35
C THR A 413 15.23 10.26 29.94
N TYR A 414 14.94 10.33 28.65
CA TYR A 414 13.84 11.12 28.07
C TYR A 414 12.47 10.72 28.65
N PHE A 415 12.20 9.43 28.77
CA PHE A 415 10.94 8.92 29.32
C PHE A 415 10.96 8.78 30.84
N ASN A 416 12.04 9.12 31.53
CA ASN A 416 12.22 8.93 32.98
C ASN A 416 11.92 7.49 33.43
N ILE A 417 12.50 6.51 32.74
CA ILE A 417 12.33 5.08 33.00
C ILE A 417 13.68 4.44 33.39
N LYS A 418 13.60 3.34 34.17
CA LYS A 418 14.79 2.69 34.74
C LYS A 418 15.17 1.40 34.02
N LYS A 419 14.28 0.80 33.21
CA LYS A 419 14.49 -0.52 32.60
C LYS A 419 14.24 -0.41 31.09
N LYS A 420 15.16 -0.97 30.28
CA LYS A 420 15.05 -1.00 28.81
C LYS A 420 13.71 -1.58 28.33
N LYS A 421 13.20 -2.61 28.99
CA LYS A 421 11.92 -3.24 28.65
C LYS A 421 10.71 -2.31 28.73
N ASP A 422 10.82 -1.17 29.44
CA ASP A 422 9.73 -0.20 29.60
C ASP A 422 9.77 0.88 28.50
N ILE A 423 10.79 0.88 27.62
CA ILE A 423 10.94 1.85 26.51
C ILE A 423 9.72 1.82 25.58
N PRO A 424 9.18 0.67 25.12
CA PRO A 424 8.01 0.63 24.27
C PRO A 424 6.81 1.38 24.86
N LYS A 425 6.50 1.15 26.13
CA LYS A 425 5.43 1.87 26.84
C LYS A 425 5.74 3.37 26.96
N GLY A 426 7.00 3.73 27.18
CA GLY A 426 7.45 5.12 27.22
C GLY A 426 7.23 5.84 25.87
N MET A 427 7.60 5.21 24.76
CA MET A 427 7.37 5.74 23.42
C MET A 427 5.89 5.92 23.09
N ILE A 428 5.08 4.88 23.30
CA ILE A 428 3.63 4.97 23.08
C ILE A 428 3.04 6.12 23.89
N LYS A 429 3.37 6.21 25.20
CA LYS A 429 2.88 7.28 26.07
C LYS A 429 3.31 8.66 25.57
N ALA A 430 4.55 8.81 25.13
CA ALA A 430 5.06 10.07 24.61
C ALA A 430 4.38 10.49 23.30
N ALA A 431 4.19 9.56 22.36
CA ALA A 431 3.43 9.81 21.15
C ALA A 431 1.99 10.27 21.46
N TRP A 432 1.30 9.57 22.37
CA TRP A 432 -0.05 9.93 22.81
C TRP A 432 -0.12 11.25 23.58
N SER A 433 0.95 11.65 24.24
CA SER A 433 1.02 12.90 25.01
C SER A 433 1.55 14.08 24.19
N SER A 434 2.04 13.87 22.98
CA SER A 434 2.55 14.91 22.10
C SER A 434 1.44 15.89 21.66
N VAL A 435 1.83 16.98 21.04
CA VAL A 435 0.89 17.97 20.44
C VAL A 435 0.32 17.50 19.09
N ALA A 436 0.80 16.40 18.52
CA ALA A 436 0.42 15.92 17.21
C ALA A 436 -1.10 15.74 17.08
N ARG A 437 -1.63 16.04 15.90
CA ARG A 437 -3.06 15.94 15.55
C ARG A 437 -3.59 14.52 15.67
N ILE A 438 -2.79 13.54 15.23
CA ILE A 438 -3.04 12.10 15.38
C ILE A 438 -1.77 11.46 15.92
N ALA A 439 -1.92 10.49 16.82
CA ALA A 439 -0.83 9.62 17.28
C ALA A 439 -1.16 8.18 16.91
N VAL A 440 -0.25 7.51 16.19
CA VAL A 440 -0.43 6.14 15.68
C VAL A 440 0.68 5.25 16.23
N ALA A 441 0.34 4.03 16.63
CA ALA A 441 1.29 2.98 16.95
C ALA A 441 0.92 1.68 16.23
N GLN A 442 1.92 0.85 15.94
CA GLN A 442 1.69 -0.50 15.44
C GLN A 442 0.99 -1.33 16.53
N ILE A 443 0.06 -2.20 16.15
CA ILE A 443 -0.57 -3.11 17.13
C ILE A 443 0.47 -3.98 17.84
N GLN A 444 1.52 -4.39 17.16
CA GLN A 444 2.64 -5.17 17.67
C GLN A 444 3.35 -4.48 18.86
N ASP A 445 3.36 -3.16 18.87
CA ASP A 445 3.99 -2.37 19.95
C ASP A 445 3.18 -2.48 21.25
N PHE A 446 1.85 -2.50 21.17
CA PHE A 446 0.97 -2.73 22.32
C PHE A 446 1.06 -4.16 22.83
N LEU A 447 1.23 -5.12 21.93
CA LEU A 447 1.36 -6.54 22.26
C LEU A 447 2.78 -6.92 22.73
N GLU A 448 3.72 -5.97 22.72
CA GLU A 448 5.14 -6.21 23.01
C GLU A 448 5.73 -7.35 22.17
N SER A 449 5.29 -7.45 20.91
CA SER A 449 5.66 -8.52 20.00
C SER A 449 7.09 -8.37 19.52
N ASP A 450 7.75 -9.51 19.24
CA ASP A 450 9.13 -9.53 18.74
C ASP A 450 9.20 -9.19 17.22
N PRO A 451 10.41 -9.01 16.65
CA PRO A 451 10.59 -8.62 15.25
C PRO A 451 9.97 -9.55 14.21
N THR A 452 9.75 -10.83 14.56
CA THR A 452 9.15 -11.80 13.62
C THR A 452 7.68 -11.53 13.33
N SER A 453 7.05 -10.66 14.12
CA SER A 453 5.65 -10.25 13.98
C SER A 453 5.44 -9.00 13.12
N ARG A 454 6.49 -8.48 12.46
CA ARG A 454 6.36 -7.31 11.56
C ARG A 454 5.34 -7.61 10.48
N MET A 455 4.47 -6.63 10.21
CA MET A 455 3.46 -6.75 9.14
C MET A 455 4.06 -6.54 7.75
N ASN A 456 5.21 -5.88 7.66
CA ASN A 456 6.00 -5.68 6.45
C ASN A 456 7.49 -5.78 6.79
N THR A 457 8.28 -6.37 5.91
CA THR A 457 9.74 -6.44 6.05
C THR A 457 10.35 -5.86 4.77
N PRO A 458 10.80 -4.59 4.79
CA PRO A 458 11.42 -3.96 3.64
C PRO A 458 12.60 -4.77 3.11
N SER A 459 12.85 -4.68 1.81
CA SER A 459 13.95 -5.35 1.11
C SER A 459 13.91 -6.88 1.10
N THR A 460 12.84 -7.52 1.55
CA THR A 460 12.65 -8.97 1.42
C THR A 460 11.96 -9.37 0.11
N CYS A 461 11.38 -8.42 -0.59
CA CYS A 461 10.85 -8.61 -1.94
C CYS A 461 12.03 -8.55 -2.92
N LEU A 462 12.75 -9.66 -3.04
CA LEU A 462 13.99 -9.78 -3.81
C LEU A 462 13.80 -9.78 -5.34
N LEU A 463 12.69 -9.25 -5.87
CA LEU A 463 12.31 -9.52 -7.24
C LEU A 463 12.11 -8.28 -8.08
N TYR A 464 13.14 -7.45 -8.16
CA TYR A 464 13.25 -6.47 -9.25
C TYR A 464 14.54 -6.57 -10.06
N THR A 465 15.27 -7.68 -9.95
CA THR A 465 16.21 -8.06 -10.99
C THR A 465 15.55 -9.11 -11.87
N SER A 466 15.62 -8.93 -13.17
CA SER A 466 15.17 -9.88 -14.19
C SER A 466 15.89 -11.24 -14.12
N ASP A 467 16.74 -11.45 -13.14
CA ASP A 467 17.64 -12.58 -12.99
C ASP A 467 17.40 -13.43 -11.76
N ALA A 468 16.17 -13.43 -11.21
CA ALA A 468 15.78 -14.38 -10.16
C ALA A 468 15.93 -15.89 -10.58
N ALA A 469 16.41 -16.16 -11.79
CA ALA A 469 16.77 -17.49 -12.24
C ALA A 469 18.23 -17.86 -11.89
N ASP A 470 19.13 -16.89 -11.71
CA ASP A 470 20.56 -17.15 -11.51
C ASP A 470 21.00 -17.27 -10.06
N ASP A 471 20.23 -16.73 -9.10
CA ASP A 471 20.53 -16.85 -7.67
C ASP A 471 20.24 -18.25 -7.06
N ARG A 472 19.89 -19.24 -7.89
CA ARG A 472 19.79 -20.66 -7.45
C ARG A 472 21.08 -21.45 -7.56
N ILE A 473 22.16 -20.83 -7.98
CA ILE A 473 23.46 -21.50 -8.15
C ILE A 473 24.51 -20.75 -7.33
N SER A 474 24.43 -20.79 -6.03
CA SER A 474 25.58 -20.69 -5.15
C SER A 474 25.17 -20.90 -3.68
N VAL A 475 24.87 -22.13 -3.34
CA VAL A 475 25.06 -22.64 -1.99
C VAL A 475 25.70 -24.01 -2.16
N ASP A 476 27.01 -24.00 -2.16
CA ASP A 476 27.83 -25.11 -1.70
C ASP A 476 28.58 -24.64 -0.45
#